data_f8e494fa0c6a1720548c06ae3a4c5e44
#
_entry.id   f8e494fa0c6a1720548c06ae3a4c5e44
#
_cell.length_a   1.000
_cell.length_b   1.000
_cell.length_c   1.000
_cell.angle_alpha   90.00
_cell.angle_beta   90.00
_cell.angle_gamma   90.00
#
_symmetry.space_group_name_H-M   'P 1'
#
loop_
_entity.id
_entity.type
_entity.pdbx_description
1 polymer ?
#
loop_
_entity_poly.entity_id
_entity_poly.type
_entity_poly.pdbx_seq_one_letter_code
_entity_poly.pdbx_strand_id
1 'polypeptide(L)'
;MKKIKKILNSGLSLVLGASLAAAPAMDRGLISSVGGADDEVVFYVAPDGSDSGDGSISSPFATIAAARDAVRKVNGNMSGDITVYLRGGDYRLTEPVTFDTRDSGTNGHSVNYKAFAGETPVINGSARVTGWSKFNDKLWSAPLDRDCKLRNLYVNDRRANMGSVKVQSKGGYGQYSIKAGQADWAWDSGTKSDGSSYTENSMPRITSNFDDLEIINGTTWNENIVCTRDVKYENGSVVLLYQQPYGSIAQTPGWGAGFSAGGTHTIYNAFSFVDEPGEFYFDKTKKVLYYYPR
;
A
#
# COMPACT_ATOMS: atom_id res chain seq x y z
N MET A 1 -3.85 -4.08 -59.06
CA MET A 1 -2.42 -4.13 -59.44
C MET A 1 -1.67 -3.04 -58.68
N LYS A 2 -0.83 -3.42 -57.71
CA LYS A 2 0.52 -2.94 -57.44
C LYS A 2 1.00 -3.55 -56.15
N LYS A 3 2.09 -4.25 -56.27
CA LYS A 3 2.78 -5.05 -55.24
C LYS A 3 3.40 -4.11 -54.21
N ILE A 4 3.31 -4.50 -52.93
CA ILE A 4 4.15 -3.93 -51.86
C ILE A 4 5.16 -5.00 -51.44
N LYS A 5 6.42 -4.64 -51.59
CA LYS A 5 7.60 -5.46 -51.27
C LYS A 5 7.80 -5.55 -49.76
N LYS A 6 8.08 -6.78 -49.30
CA LYS A 6 8.77 -7.03 -48.04
C LYS A 6 10.17 -6.42 -48.06
N ILE A 7 10.52 -5.70 -47.03
CA ILE A 7 11.92 -5.38 -46.69
C ILE A 7 12.25 -6.14 -45.43
N LEU A 8 13.16 -7.11 -45.56
CA LEU A 8 13.78 -7.79 -44.45
C LEU A 8 14.84 -6.89 -43.82
N ASN A 9 14.83 -6.87 -42.54
CA ASN A 9 15.78 -6.23 -41.66
C ASN A 9 17.13 -6.98 -41.63
N SER A 10 18.19 -6.26 -41.86
CA SER A 10 19.52 -6.66 -41.48
C SER A 10 19.89 -6.00 -40.14
N GLY A 11 20.22 -6.84 -39.18
CA GLY A 11 20.66 -6.39 -37.85
C GLY A 11 22.00 -5.64 -37.91
N LEU A 12 22.06 -4.57 -37.17
CA LEU A 12 23.29 -3.88 -36.85
C LEU A 12 23.57 -4.07 -35.35
N SER A 13 24.44 -5.03 -35.04
CA SER A 13 25.02 -5.17 -33.68
C SER A 13 26.05 -4.07 -33.48
N LEU A 14 25.70 -3.10 -32.66
CA LEU A 14 26.66 -2.13 -32.14
C LEU A 14 27.29 -2.70 -30.87
N VAL A 15 28.51 -3.23 -30.98
CA VAL A 15 29.36 -3.56 -29.84
C VAL A 15 29.95 -2.26 -29.29
N LEU A 16 29.35 -1.71 -28.24
CA LEU A 16 30.03 -0.70 -27.43
C LEU A 16 30.99 -1.41 -26.49
N GLY A 17 32.27 -1.23 -26.76
CA GLY A 17 33.33 -1.64 -25.83
C GLY A 17 33.21 -0.88 -24.53
N ALA A 18 32.78 -1.56 -23.47
CA ALA A 18 32.92 -1.08 -22.11
C ALA A 18 34.36 -1.25 -21.70
N SER A 19 35.08 -0.15 -21.52
CA SER A 19 36.36 -0.15 -20.82
C SER A 19 36.11 -0.64 -19.39
N LEU A 20 36.62 -1.82 -19.05
CA LEU A 20 36.75 -2.27 -17.68
C LEU A 20 37.72 -1.31 -16.97
N ALA A 21 37.19 -0.36 -16.22
CA ALA A 21 37.92 0.22 -15.13
C ALA A 21 38.01 -0.86 -14.06
N ALA A 22 39.19 -1.39 -13.84
CA ALA A 22 39.49 -2.32 -12.77
C ALA A 22 39.13 -1.65 -11.44
N ALA A 23 38.08 -2.16 -10.77
CA ALA A 23 37.88 -1.84 -9.37
C ALA A 23 39.08 -2.37 -8.58
N PRO A 24 39.58 -1.61 -7.59
CA PRO A 24 40.65 -2.12 -6.77
C PRO A 24 40.19 -3.37 -6.05
N ALA A 25 40.96 -4.45 -6.17
CA ALA A 25 40.78 -5.67 -5.41
C ALA A 25 40.82 -5.31 -3.93
N MET A 26 39.68 -5.29 -3.26
CA MET A 26 39.63 -5.22 -1.81
C MET A 26 39.95 -6.60 -1.25
N ASP A 27 41.06 -6.58 -0.56
CA ASP A 27 41.75 -7.66 0.09
C ASP A 27 40.87 -8.38 1.11
N ARG A 28 41.17 -9.65 1.28
CA ARG A 28 40.60 -10.54 2.27
C ARG A 28 40.92 -10.01 3.67
N GLY A 29 39.94 -9.38 4.31
CA GLY A 29 40.06 -8.97 5.71
C GLY A 29 39.98 -10.16 6.65
N LEU A 30 41.12 -10.66 7.02
CA LEU A 30 41.35 -11.40 8.26
C LEU A 30 40.76 -10.62 9.44
N ILE A 31 40.03 -11.31 10.29
CA ILE A 31 39.75 -10.86 11.65
C ILE A 31 41.11 -10.74 12.34
N SER A 32 41.64 -9.55 12.42
CA SER A 32 42.87 -9.25 13.18
C SER A 32 42.54 -8.22 14.23
N SER A 33 42.39 -8.66 15.46
CA SER A 33 42.37 -7.83 16.64
C SER A 33 43.74 -7.22 16.87
N VAL A 34 43.88 -5.93 16.57
CA VAL A 34 44.94 -5.09 17.17
C VAL A 34 44.31 -3.74 17.49
N GLY A 35 44.36 -3.34 18.77
CA GLY A 35 43.64 -2.24 19.35
C GLY A 35 43.85 -0.88 18.70
N GLY A 36 42.76 -0.08 18.69
CA GLY A 36 42.80 1.37 18.47
C GLY A 36 42.08 1.91 17.26
N ALA A 37 41.18 1.18 16.64
CA ALA A 37 40.14 1.71 15.76
C ALA A 37 38.79 1.11 16.22
N ASP A 38 37.71 1.89 16.16
CA ASP A 38 36.36 1.42 16.46
C ASP A 38 36.11 0.18 15.59
N ASP A 39 35.92 -1.00 16.23
CA ASP A 39 35.68 -2.27 15.53
C ASP A 39 34.26 -2.26 14.96
N GLU A 40 34.11 -1.74 13.74
CA GLU A 40 32.83 -1.76 13.03
C GLU A 40 32.43 -3.22 12.74
N VAL A 41 31.25 -3.62 13.25
CA VAL A 41 30.63 -4.91 12.92
C VAL A 41 29.72 -4.74 11.72
N VAL A 42 29.92 -5.56 10.68
CA VAL A 42 29.18 -5.44 9.43
C VAL A 42 28.42 -6.73 9.12
N PHE A 43 27.14 -6.62 8.82
CA PHE A 43 26.31 -7.68 8.28
C PHE A 43 25.76 -7.32 6.90
N TYR A 44 25.48 -8.35 6.11
CA TYR A 44 24.89 -8.22 4.78
C TYR A 44 23.59 -8.98 4.69
N VAL A 45 22.62 -8.40 3.98
CA VAL A 45 21.35 -9.01 3.63
C VAL A 45 21.19 -8.97 2.11
N ALA A 46 20.82 -10.07 1.49
CA ALA A 46 20.62 -10.15 0.04
C ALA A 46 19.36 -10.99 -0.27
N PRO A 47 18.55 -10.65 -1.31
CA PRO A 47 17.36 -11.41 -1.65
C PRO A 47 17.60 -12.87 -1.98
N ASP A 48 18.81 -13.21 -2.42
CA ASP A 48 19.31 -14.56 -2.72
C ASP A 48 20.18 -15.16 -1.61
N GLY A 49 20.23 -14.50 -0.45
CA GLY A 49 20.95 -14.96 0.73
C GLY A 49 20.28 -16.14 1.46
N SER A 50 20.80 -16.48 2.63
CA SER A 50 20.25 -17.51 3.49
C SER A 50 20.26 -17.11 4.96
N ASP A 51 19.15 -17.26 5.67
CA ASP A 51 19.07 -16.93 7.10
C ASP A 51 19.87 -17.95 7.97
N SER A 52 20.36 -19.02 7.40
CA SER A 52 21.36 -19.92 8.01
C SER A 52 22.81 -19.46 7.78
N GLY A 53 23.02 -18.39 7.01
CA GLY A 53 24.32 -17.78 6.80
C GLY A 53 24.84 -17.08 8.06
N ASP A 54 26.08 -16.59 7.98
CA ASP A 54 26.72 -15.84 9.06
C ASP A 54 26.58 -14.32 8.91
N GLY A 55 25.94 -13.85 7.85
CA GLY A 55 25.76 -12.44 7.54
C GLY A 55 26.98 -11.77 6.93
N SER A 56 28.03 -12.52 6.58
CA SER A 56 29.18 -11.98 5.83
C SER A 56 28.79 -11.65 4.38
N ILE A 57 29.62 -10.90 3.67
CA ILE A 57 29.37 -10.56 2.26
C ILE A 57 29.30 -11.80 1.35
N SER A 58 29.98 -12.88 1.73
CA SER A 58 29.97 -14.17 1.00
C SER A 58 28.85 -15.12 1.40
N SER A 59 28.21 -14.86 2.54
CA SER A 59 27.12 -15.68 3.11
C SER A 59 26.06 -14.77 3.76
N PRO A 60 25.43 -13.86 2.98
CA PRO A 60 24.49 -12.88 3.52
C PRO A 60 23.21 -13.53 4.03
N PHE A 61 22.55 -12.88 4.97
CA PHE A 61 21.18 -13.26 5.36
C PHE A 61 20.20 -13.03 4.20
N ALA A 62 19.12 -13.82 4.18
CA ALA A 62 18.04 -13.62 3.23
C ALA A 62 17.07 -12.51 3.69
N THR A 63 16.91 -12.34 5.01
CA THR A 63 15.89 -11.46 5.57
C THR A 63 16.46 -10.39 6.50
N ILE A 64 15.77 -9.25 6.55
CA ILE A 64 16.09 -8.18 7.49
C ILE A 64 15.87 -8.66 8.95
N ALA A 65 14.93 -9.57 9.16
CA ALA A 65 14.65 -10.14 10.47
C ALA A 65 15.84 -10.95 10.99
N ALA A 66 16.47 -11.78 10.16
CA ALA A 66 17.65 -12.54 10.54
C ALA A 66 18.84 -11.63 10.87
N ALA A 67 19.03 -10.58 10.06
CA ALA A 67 20.08 -9.59 10.35
C ALA A 67 19.81 -8.86 11.67
N ARG A 68 18.56 -8.45 11.95
CA ARG A 68 18.16 -7.88 13.24
C ARG A 68 18.51 -8.83 14.40
N ASP A 69 18.18 -10.10 14.25
CA ASP A 69 18.43 -11.09 15.29
C ASP A 69 19.95 -11.38 15.47
N ALA A 70 20.74 -11.23 14.41
CA ALA A 70 22.21 -11.25 14.50
C ALA A 70 22.76 -10.02 15.23
N VAL A 71 22.25 -8.84 14.94
CA VAL A 71 22.60 -7.58 15.63
C VAL A 71 22.34 -7.72 17.14
N ARG A 72 21.19 -8.24 17.54
CA ARG A 72 20.81 -8.46 18.97
C ARG A 72 21.80 -9.35 19.74
N LYS A 73 22.57 -10.17 19.06
CA LYS A 73 23.57 -11.03 19.72
C LYS A 73 24.86 -10.29 20.06
N VAL A 74 25.11 -9.15 19.41
CA VAL A 74 26.39 -8.43 19.51
C VAL A 74 26.28 -6.98 19.96
N ASN A 75 25.08 -6.38 19.96
CA ASN A 75 24.89 -4.96 20.30
C ASN A 75 24.84 -4.66 21.79
N GLY A 76 24.91 -5.68 22.66
CA GLY A 76 24.82 -5.47 24.13
C GLY A 76 26.00 -4.73 24.74
N ASN A 77 27.18 -4.75 24.10
CA ASN A 77 28.38 -4.04 24.54
C ASN A 77 29.22 -3.63 23.34
N MET A 78 28.77 -2.60 22.63
CA MET A 78 29.39 -2.14 21.39
C MET A 78 30.68 -1.36 21.68
N SER A 79 31.72 -1.58 20.85
CA SER A 79 32.97 -0.84 20.80
C SER A 79 33.12 -0.02 19.52
N GLY A 80 32.18 -0.16 18.58
CA GLY A 80 32.06 0.55 17.32
C GLY A 80 30.64 0.45 16.81
N ASP A 81 30.34 1.13 15.71
CA ASP A 81 29.05 1.05 15.05
C ASP A 81 28.80 -0.33 14.46
N ILE A 82 27.53 -0.74 14.42
CA ILE A 82 27.09 -1.93 13.68
C ILE A 82 26.39 -1.46 12.40
N THR A 83 26.82 -1.97 11.25
CA THR A 83 26.19 -1.65 9.97
C THR A 83 25.61 -2.90 9.30
N VAL A 84 24.35 -2.85 8.94
CA VAL A 84 23.66 -3.88 8.15
C VAL A 84 23.47 -3.33 6.74
N TYR A 85 24.17 -3.90 5.77
CA TYR A 85 24.03 -3.54 4.36
C TYR A 85 22.99 -4.40 3.67
N LEU A 86 21.98 -3.75 3.06
CA LEU A 86 21.02 -4.40 2.20
C LEU A 86 21.52 -4.33 0.76
N ARG A 87 21.71 -5.50 0.12
CA ARG A 87 22.05 -5.61 -1.29
C ARG A 87 20.84 -5.25 -2.16
N GLY A 88 21.08 -4.89 -3.39
CA GLY A 88 20.01 -4.54 -4.33
C GLY A 88 19.04 -5.69 -4.60
N GLY A 89 17.76 -5.35 -4.79
CA GLY A 89 16.69 -6.30 -5.11
C GLY A 89 15.44 -6.13 -4.26
N ASP A 90 14.45 -7.00 -4.45
CA ASP A 90 13.12 -6.91 -3.84
C ASP A 90 13.02 -7.79 -2.59
N TYR A 91 12.92 -7.17 -1.43
CA TYR A 91 12.73 -7.80 -0.12
C TYR A 91 11.23 -7.85 0.22
N ARG A 92 10.57 -8.96 -0.10
CA ARG A 92 9.15 -9.14 0.20
C ARG A 92 8.94 -9.53 1.65
N LEU A 93 8.30 -8.62 2.39
CA LEU A 93 7.89 -8.88 3.75
C LEU A 93 6.50 -9.55 3.75
N THR A 94 6.44 -10.78 4.22
CA THR A 94 5.18 -11.51 4.46
C THR A 94 4.61 -11.23 5.84
N GLU A 95 5.46 -10.76 6.75
CA GLU A 95 5.13 -10.40 8.12
C GLU A 95 5.86 -9.11 8.52
N PRO A 96 5.37 -8.38 9.53
CA PRO A 96 6.06 -7.20 10.05
C PRO A 96 7.42 -7.54 10.65
N VAL A 97 8.45 -6.77 10.31
CA VAL A 97 9.72 -6.79 11.02
C VAL A 97 9.66 -5.79 12.15
N THR A 98 9.58 -6.28 13.39
CA THR A 98 9.46 -5.43 14.58
C THR A 98 10.84 -5.10 15.15
N PHE A 99 11.11 -3.82 15.32
CA PHE A 99 12.25 -3.29 16.04
C PHE A 99 11.79 -2.75 17.40
N ASP A 100 12.58 -2.97 18.44
CA ASP A 100 12.30 -2.48 19.79
C ASP A 100 13.61 -2.03 20.50
N THR A 101 13.56 -1.81 21.80
CA THR A 101 14.72 -1.33 22.57
C THR A 101 15.95 -2.26 22.50
N ARG A 102 15.77 -3.54 22.19
CA ARG A 102 16.85 -4.51 22.00
C ARG A 102 17.66 -4.29 20.73
N ASP A 103 17.13 -3.49 19.81
CA ASP A 103 17.75 -3.20 18.50
C ASP A 103 18.57 -1.89 18.54
N SER A 104 18.58 -1.23 19.70
CA SER A 104 19.31 0.03 19.88
C SER A 104 20.81 -0.20 20.01
N GLY A 105 21.59 0.79 19.61
CA GLY A 105 23.02 0.82 19.91
C GLY A 105 23.29 1.03 21.39
N THR A 106 24.48 0.66 21.82
CA THR A 106 24.98 0.83 23.19
C THR A 106 26.31 1.57 23.22
N ASN A 107 26.70 2.08 24.39
CA ASN A 107 27.99 2.77 24.61
C ASN A 107 28.22 3.99 23.71
N GLY A 108 27.15 4.65 23.23
CA GLY A 108 27.25 5.80 22.32
C GLY A 108 27.40 5.45 20.84
N HIS A 109 27.39 4.16 20.49
CA HIS A 109 27.45 3.68 19.10
C HIS A 109 26.06 3.44 18.52
N SER A 110 25.99 3.41 17.18
CA SER A 110 24.74 3.28 16.42
C SER A 110 24.63 1.94 15.72
N VAL A 111 23.39 1.44 15.57
CA VAL A 111 23.05 0.35 14.65
C VAL A 111 22.45 0.97 13.40
N ASN A 112 23.07 0.74 12.26
CA ASN A 112 22.73 1.36 10.99
C ASN A 112 22.23 0.30 9.99
N TYR A 113 21.09 0.53 9.34
CA TYR A 113 20.63 -0.25 8.19
C TYR A 113 20.73 0.64 6.94
N LYS A 114 21.54 0.22 5.97
CA LYS A 114 21.86 1.04 4.80
C LYS A 114 21.78 0.23 3.51
N ALA A 115 21.46 0.89 2.39
CA ALA A 115 21.71 0.29 1.08
C ALA A 115 23.21 0.07 0.87
N PHE A 116 23.59 -1.04 0.26
CA PHE A 116 24.96 -1.25 -0.19
C PHE A 116 25.30 -0.24 -1.29
N ALA A 117 26.54 0.25 -1.29
CA ALA A 117 26.95 1.34 -2.18
C ALA A 117 26.68 1.02 -3.65
N GLY A 118 25.94 1.90 -4.33
CA GLY A 118 25.59 1.76 -5.74
C GLY A 118 24.43 0.79 -6.01
N GLU A 119 23.81 0.21 -4.98
CA GLU A 119 22.69 -0.72 -5.11
C GLU A 119 21.39 -0.10 -4.59
N THR A 120 20.26 -0.64 -5.05
CA THR A 120 18.92 -0.18 -4.66
C THR A 120 18.11 -1.32 -4.09
N PRO A 121 18.09 -1.51 -2.76
CA PRO A 121 17.16 -2.42 -2.10
C PRO A 121 15.75 -1.84 -2.09
N VAL A 122 14.76 -2.67 -2.36
CA VAL A 122 13.33 -2.32 -2.29
C VAL A 122 12.66 -3.17 -1.22
N ILE A 123 12.24 -2.55 -0.13
CA ILE A 123 11.46 -3.24 0.92
C ILE A 123 9.98 -3.18 0.53
N ASN A 124 9.38 -4.34 0.30
CA ASN A 124 8.05 -4.46 -0.27
C ASN A 124 7.13 -5.30 0.62
N GLY A 125 6.18 -4.64 1.28
CA GLY A 125 5.14 -5.29 2.11
C GLY A 125 3.88 -5.71 1.35
N SER A 126 3.88 -5.66 0.00
CA SER A 126 2.73 -6.06 -0.79
C SER A 126 2.69 -7.56 -1.08
N ALA A 127 1.48 -8.12 -1.19
CA ALA A 127 1.30 -9.45 -1.74
C ALA A 127 1.19 -9.38 -3.28
N ARG A 128 1.85 -10.32 -3.97
CA ARG A 128 1.74 -10.41 -5.42
C ARG A 128 0.40 -11.02 -5.82
N VAL A 129 -0.32 -10.33 -6.70
CA VAL A 129 -1.53 -10.87 -7.34
C VAL A 129 -1.15 -11.57 -8.62
N THR A 130 -1.57 -12.82 -8.77
CA THR A 130 -1.31 -13.68 -9.93
C THR A 130 -2.61 -14.22 -10.51
N GLY A 131 -2.56 -14.92 -11.63
CA GLY A 131 -3.77 -15.53 -12.23
C GLY A 131 -4.63 -14.51 -12.98
N TRP A 132 -4.03 -13.45 -13.48
CA TRP A 132 -4.72 -12.46 -14.29
C TRP A 132 -5.23 -13.04 -15.60
N SER A 133 -6.49 -12.77 -15.92
CA SER A 133 -7.13 -13.11 -17.19
C SER A 133 -8.00 -11.94 -17.68
N LYS A 134 -8.25 -11.88 -18.99
CA LYS A 134 -9.13 -10.88 -19.57
C LYS A 134 -10.58 -11.17 -19.15
N PHE A 135 -11.22 -10.24 -18.45
CA PHE A 135 -12.61 -10.34 -18.04
C PHE A 135 -13.55 -9.89 -19.15
N ASN A 136 -13.25 -8.76 -19.80
CA ASN A 136 -13.95 -8.23 -20.98
C ASN A 136 -12.96 -7.38 -21.81
N ASP A 137 -13.47 -6.58 -22.75
CA ASP A 137 -12.60 -5.78 -23.62
C ASP A 137 -11.81 -4.69 -22.88
N LYS A 138 -12.25 -4.26 -21.71
CA LYS A 138 -11.62 -3.21 -20.90
C LYS A 138 -10.91 -3.75 -19.67
N LEU A 139 -11.51 -4.73 -18.99
CA LEU A 139 -11.10 -5.15 -17.65
C LEU A 139 -10.36 -6.49 -17.67
N TRP A 140 -9.37 -6.57 -16.82
CA TRP A 140 -8.73 -7.80 -16.39
C TRP A 140 -9.21 -8.17 -14.99
N SER A 141 -9.20 -9.46 -14.69
CA SER A 141 -9.54 -9.99 -13.37
C SER A 141 -8.54 -11.00 -12.87
N ALA A 142 -8.39 -11.08 -11.57
CA ALA A 142 -7.58 -12.09 -10.90
C ALA A 142 -8.25 -12.56 -9.62
N PRO A 143 -8.13 -13.83 -9.24
CA PRO A 143 -8.55 -14.29 -7.93
C PRO A 143 -7.68 -13.64 -6.84
N LEU A 144 -8.30 -13.25 -5.74
CA LEU A 144 -7.61 -12.66 -4.60
C LEU A 144 -8.34 -13.07 -3.30
N ASP A 145 -7.80 -14.08 -2.63
CA ASP A 145 -8.37 -14.56 -1.38
C ASP A 145 -7.98 -13.64 -0.21
N ARG A 146 -8.80 -12.62 0.00
CA ARG A 146 -8.68 -11.66 1.08
C ARG A 146 -10.06 -11.37 1.68
N ASP A 147 -10.10 -11.16 3.00
CA ASP A 147 -11.32 -10.78 3.74
C ASP A 147 -11.34 -9.30 4.15
N CYS A 148 -10.37 -8.53 3.71
CA CYS A 148 -10.27 -7.12 4.00
C CYS A 148 -10.55 -6.27 2.76
N LYS A 149 -10.97 -5.02 2.99
CA LYS A 149 -11.08 -4.01 1.93
C LYS A 149 -9.68 -3.75 1.32
N LEU A 150 -9.60 -3.78 0.00
CA LEU A 150 -8.36 -3.52 -0.72
C LEU A 150 -8.24 -2.01 -0.98
N ARG A 151 -7.33 -1.34 -0.28
CA ARG A 151 -7.12 0.10 -0.44
C ARG A 151 -6.04 0.48 -1.44
N ASN A 152 -5.08 -0.42 -1.67
CA ASN A 152 -3.93 -0.13 -2.52
C ASN A 152 -3.68 -1.28 -3.48
N LEU A 153 -3.59 -0.95 -4.75
CA LEU A 153 -3.10 -1.82 -5.81
C LEU A 153 -1.96 -1.09 -6.53
N TYR A 154 -0.87 -1.78 -6.76
CA TYR A 154 0.24 -1.29 -7.59
C TYR A 154 0.39 -2.18 -8.82
N VAL A 155 0.47 -1.56 -9.98
CA VAL A 155 0.68 -2.25 -11.26
C VAL A 155 1.87 -1.60 -11.93
N ASN A 156 2.95 -2.38 -12.16
CA ASN A 156 4.21 -1.89 -12.69
C ASN A 156 4.72 -0.66 -11.89
N ASP A 157 4.80 -0.81 -10.57
CA ASP A 157 5.24 0.18 -9.58
C ASP A 157 4.42 1.48 -9.54
N ARG A 158 3.31 1.54 -10.26
CA ARG A 158 2.39 2.68 -10.25
C ARG A 158 1.14 2.35 -9.48
N ARG A 159 0.77 3.22 -8.53
CA ARG A 159 -0.47 3.07 -7.78
C ARG A 159 -1.66 3.17 -8.73
N ALA A 160 -2.57 2.20 -8.64
CA ALA A 160 -3.87 2.23 -9.26
C ALA A 160 -4.87 3.00 -8.37
N ASN A 161 -5.88 3.58 -8.96
CA ASN A 161 -6.96 4.25 -8.25
C ASN A 161 -8.09 3.27 -7.96
N MET A 162 -8.74 3.40 -6.82
CA MET A 162 -10.00 2.69 -6.59
C MET A 162 -11.08 3.33 -7.45
N GLY A 163 -11.90 2.55 -8.13
CA GLY A 163 -13.01 3.05 -8.94
C GLY A 163 -13.90 3.97 -8.09
N SER A 164 -14.21 5.15 -8.63
CA SER A 164 -14.90 6.19 -7.87
C SER A 164 -15.77 7.08 -8.76
N VAL A 165 -16.72 7.74 -8.12
CA VAL A 165 -17.56 8.76 -8.78
C VAL A 165 -17.69 9.99 -7.89
N LYS A 166 -17.61 11.17 -8.49
CA LYS A 166 -17.84 12.45 -7.78
C LYS A 166 -19.24 12.94 -8.08
N VAL A 167 -20.05 13.12 -7.05
CA VAL A 167 -21.49 13.45 -7.18
C VAL A 167 -21.92 14.51 -6.19
N GLN A 168 -22.96 15.27 -6.55
CA GLN A 168 -23.64 16.21 -5.68
C GLN A 168 -24.70 15.48 -4.86
N SER A 169 -24.64 15.57 -3.54
CA SER A 169 -25.67 15.06 -2.65
C SER A 169 -26.92 15.94 -2.68
N LYS A 170 -28.08 15.32 -2.56
CA LYS A 170 -29.37 16.01 -2.31
C LYS A 170 -29.52 16.40 -0.83
N GLY A 171 -28.69 15.86 0.05
CA GLY A 171 -28.73 16.06 1.49
C GLY A 171 -28.80 14.78 2.29
N GLY A 172 -28.99 14.93 3.60
CA GLY A 172 -29.15 13.81 4.51
C GLY A 172 -30.44 13.01 4.26
N TYR A 173 -30.38 11.73 4.61
CA TYR A 173 -31.52 10.82 4.54
C TYR A 173 -31.74 10.14 5.87
N GLY A 174 -33.02 10.01 6.27
CA GLY A 174 -33.41 9.34 7.51
C GLY A 174 -32.85 10.00 8.76
N GLN A 175 -33.01 9.30 9.88
CA GLN A 175 -32.53 9.79 11.18
C GLN A 175 -31.89 8.65 11.98
N TYR A 176 -30.77 8.96 12.61
CA TYR A 176 -30.11 8.10 13.59
C TYR A 176 -29.86 8.88 14.88
N SER A 177 -30.31 8.34 16.01
CA SER A 177 -30.13 8.97 17.31
C SER A 177 -28.89 8.43 17.99
N ILE A 178 -27.91 9.30 18.18
CA ILE A 178 -26.67 9.01 18.88
C ILE A 178 -26.93 9.20 20.38
N LYS A 179 -26.66 8.14 21.17
CA LYS A 179 -26.77 8.18 22.63
C LYS A 179 -25.48 8.78 23.22
N ALA A 180 -25.63 9.52 24.31
CA ALA A 180 -24.46 10.02 25.06
C ALA A 180 -23.54 8.86 25.47
N GLY A 181 -22.26 8.98 25.20
CA GLY A 181 -21.26 7.95 25.47
C GLY A 181 -21.26 6.77 24.50
N GLN A 182 -22.00 6.83 23.40
CA GLN A 182 -21.97 5.82 22.34
C GLN A 182 -20.68 5.92 21.50
N ALA A 183 -20.09 7.11 21.44
CA ALA A 183 -18.70 7.33 21.02
C ALA A 183 -17.86 7.69 22.23
N ASP A 184 -16.54 7.66 22.07
CA ASP A 184 -15.61 8.05 23.13
C ASP A 184 -15.70 9.54 23.54
N TRP A 185 -16.52 10.33 22.83
CA TRP A 185 -16.70 11.74 23.03
C TRP A 185 -18.07 12.04 23.66
N ALA A 186 -18.04 12.52 24.88
CA ALA A 186 -19.23 12.73 25.70
C ALA A 186 -20.24 13.79 25.15
N TRP A 187 -19.80 14.65 24.24
CA TRP A 187 -20.66 15.67 23.60
C TRP A 187 -21.34 15.18 22.31
N ASP A 188 -20.99 13.99 21.82
CA ASP A 188 -21.60 13.41 20.64
C ASP A 188 -22.90 12.72 21.00
N SER A 189 -23.95 13.48 21.00
CA SER A 189 -25.31 12.97 21.18
C SER A 189 -26.28 13.74 20.28
N GLY A 190 -27.46 13.20 20.11
CA GLY A 190 -28.53 13.80 19.35
C GLY A 190 -28.83 13.08 18.04
N THR A 191 -29.73 13.65 17.25
CA THR A 191 -30.20 13.04 16.00
C THR A 191 -29.47 13.63 14.80
N LYS A 192 -28.91 12.76 13.98
CA LYS A 192 -28.22 13.05 12.73
C LYS A 192 -28.82 12.26 11.57
N SER A 193 -28.40 12.57 10.34
CA SER A 193 -28.81 11.76 9.19
C SER A 193 -28.25 10.35 9.28
N ASP A 194 -29.06 9.37 8.88
CA ASP A 194 -28.70 7.95 8.80
C ASP A 194 -28.00 7.58 7.49
N GLY A 195 -28.04 8.47 6.51
CA GLY A 195 -27.44 8.32 5.19
C GLY A 195 -27.38 9.61 4.41
N SER A 196 -26.86 9.55 3.20
CA SER A 196 -26.94 10.60 2.19
C SER A 196 -27.75 10.15 0.99
N SER A 197 -28.49 11.07 0.36
CA SER A 197 -29.27 10.81 -0.84
C SER A 197 -28.67 11.54 -2.04
N TYR A 198 -28.82 10.94 -3.22
CA TYR A 198 -28.33 11.46 -4.50
C TYR A 198 -29.40 11.25 -5.58
N THR A 199 -29.34 12.00 -6.67
CA THR A 199 -30.18 11.74 -7.83
C THR A 199 -29.81 10.38 -8.45
N GLU A 200 -30.79 9.49 -8.71
CA GLU A 200 -30.52 8.12 -9.15
C GLU A 200 -29.62 8.04 -10.38
N ASN A 201 -29.81 8.93 -11.36
CA ASN A 201 -29.03 8.95 -12.60
C ASN A 201 -27.76 9.79 -12.50
N SER A 202 -27.36 10.28 -11.34
CA SER A 202 -26.13 11.07 -11.17
C SER A 202 -24.87 10.20 -11.04
N MET A 203 -25.04 8.89 -10.94
CA MET A 203 -23.94 7.92 -10.87
C MET A 203 -24.33 6.58 -11.52
N PRO A 204 -23.36 5.76 -11.95
CA PRO A 204 -23.62 4.40 -12.39
C PRO A 204 -24.32 3.58 -11.30
N ARG A 205 -25.25 2.70 -11.69
CA ARG A 205 -26.01 1.88 -10.73
C ARG A 205 -25.08 0.92 -9.96
N ILE A 206 -25.17 0.96 -8.65
CA ILE A 206 -24.49 0.04 -7.74
C ILE A 206 -25.33 -1.22 -7.62
N THR A 207 -24.75 -2.41 -7.79
CA THR A 207 -25.48 -3.67 -7.89
C THR A 207 -25.05 -4.73 -6.87
N SER A 208 -23.97 -4.49 -6.15
CA SER A 208 -23.41 -5.46 -5.19
C SER A 208 -22.53 -4.77 -4.14
N ASN A 209 -22.22 -5.50 -3.07
CA ASN A 209 -21.32 -5.07 -2.00
C ASN A 209 -21.72 -3.70 -1.41
N PHE A 210 -23.00 -3.52 -1.13
CA PHE A 210 -23.57 -2.26 -0.64
C PHE A 210 -22.99 -1.82 0.70
N ASP A 211 -22.44 -2.74 1.46
CA ASP A 211 -21.76 -2.53 2.74
C ASP A 211 -20.26 -2.24 2.61
N ASP A 212 -19.76 -2.06 1.38
CA ASP A 212 -18.33 -1.88 1.11
C ASP A 212 -17.97 -0.54 0.46
N LEU A 213 -18.98 0.30 0.20
CA LEU A 213 -18.74 1.63 -0.35
C LEU A 213 -18.15 2.57 0.70
N GLU A 214 -17.47 3.58 0.23
CA GLU A 214 -16.94 4.67 1.04
C GLU A 214 -17.36 6.01 0.46
N ILE A 215 -17.89 6.87 1.32
CA ILE A 215 -18.26 8.24 0.97
C ILE A 215 -17.20 9.15 1.56
N ILE A 216 -16.53 9.92 0.70
CA ILE A 216 -15.48 10.83 1.10
C ILE A 216 -15.94 12.26 0.91
N ASN A 217 -15.77 13.05 1.97
CA ASN A 217 -15.97 14.48 1.96
C ASN A 217 -14.74 15.15 2.59
N GLY A 218 -13.99 15.87 1.77
CA GLY A 218 -12.87 16.69 2.24
C GLY A 218 -13.37 17.97 2.92
N THR A 219 -12.75 18.30 4.04
CA THR A 219 -12.91 19.58 4.72
C THR A 219 -11.60 20.36 4.66
N THR A 220 -11.56 21.56 5.23
CA THR A 220 -10.36 22.41 5.15
C THR A 220 -9.11 21.74 5.72
N TRP A 221 -9.24 20.89 6.72
CA TRP A 221 -8.12 20.38 7.54
C TRP A 221 -8.03 18.87 7.58
N ASN A 222 -9.07 18.15 7.16
CA ASN A 222 -9.09 16.71 7.13
C ASN A 222 -10.03 16.16 6.04
N GLU A 223 -9.96 14.87 5.87
CA GLU A 223 -10.85 14.10 5.01
C GLU A 223 -11.59 13.07 5.85
N ASN A 224 -12.91 13.05 5.76
CA ASN A 224 -13.74 12.07 6.43
C ASN A 224 -14.10 10.94 5.46
N ILE A 225 -13.92 9.72 5.91
CA ILE A 225 -14.31 8.51 5.19
C ILE A 225 -15.46 7.87 5.95
N VAL A 226 -16.66 7.90 5.38
CA VAL A 226 -17.84 7.28 5.95
C VAL A 226 -18.16 6.02 5.17
N CYS A 227 -18.15 4.88 5.87
CA CYS A 227 -18.51 3.59 5.27
C CYS A 227 -20.02 3.41 5.20
N THR A 228 -20.48 2.70 4.19
CA THR A 228 -21.90 2.35 4.04
C THR A 228 -22.22 1.00 4.67
N ARG A 229 -23.50 0.79 5.00
CA ARG A 229 -24.04 -0.52 5.37
C ARG A 229 -25.03 -1.06 4.35
N ASP A 230 -25.65 -0.17 3.54
CA ASP A 230 -26.65 -0.55 2.56
C ASP A 230 -26.88 0.55 1.52
N VAL A 231 -27.47 0.19 0.38
CA VAL A 231 -27.88 1.07 -0.71
C VAL A 231 -29.35 0.84 -1.03
N LYS A 232 -30.13 1.93 -1.09
CA LYS A 232 -31.54 1.90 -1.49
C LYS A 232 -31.78 2.72 -2.74
N TYR A 233 -32.70 2.25 -3.56
CA TYR A 233 -33.18 2.97 -4.75
C TYR A 233 -34.66 3.22 -4.55
N GLU A 234 -35.02 4.50 -4.40
CA GLU A 234 -36.41 4.88 -4.15
C GLU A 234 -36.70 6.30 -4.64
N ASN A 235 -37.87 6.52 -5.18
CA ASN A 235 -38.39 7.83 -5.60
C ASN A 235 -37.37 8.66 -6.44
N GLY A 236 -36.68 8.01 -7.39
CA GLY A 236 -35.70 8.64 -8.26
C GLY A 236 -34.41 9.08 -7.52
N SER A 237 -34.15 8.46 -6.39
CA SER A 237 -32.96 8.68 -5.59
C SER A 237 -32.23 7.37 -5.32
N VAL A 238 -30.90 7.44 -5.27
CA VAL A 238 -30.07 6.44 -4.62
C VAL A 238 -29.68 6.96 -3.24
N VAL A 239 -29.88 6.11 -2.23
CA VAL A 239 -29.59 6.43 -0.83
C VAL A 239 -28.49 5.51 -0.34
N LEU A 240 -27.41 6.11 0.17
CA LEU A 240 -26.32 5.41 0.81
C LEU A 240 -26.47 5.52 2.32
N LEU A 241 -26.80 4.41 2.98
CA LEU A 241 -26.96 4.34 4.42
C LEU A 241 -25.61 4.11 5.09
N TYR A 242 -25.32 4.84 6.15
CA TYR A 242 -24.02 4.78 6.85
C TYR A 242 -23.90 3.57 7.75
N GLN A 243 -22.68 3.08 7.94
CA GLN A 243 -22.36 2.21 9.07
C GLN A 243 -22.52 2.99 10.37
N GLN A 244 -23.32 2.47 11.29
CA GLN A 244 -23.61 3.12 12.56
C GLN A 244 -22.81 2.52 13.71
N PRO A 245 -22.50 3.30 14.77
CA PRO A 245 -22.88 4.72 14.98
C PRO A 245 -21.98 5.74 14.29
N TYR A 246 -20.79 5.32 13.83
CA TYR A 246 -19.70 6.22 13.43
C TYR A 246 -20.01 7.07 12.19
N GLY A 247 -20.82 6.56 11.25
CA GLY A 247 -21.22 7.34 10.08
C GLY A 247 -22.04 8.58 10.44
N SER A 248 -22.96 8.46 11.40
CA SER A 248 -23.73 9.61 11.89
C SER A 248 -22.90 10.49 12.84
N ILE A 249 -22.02 9.92 13.65
CA ILE A 249 -21.08 10.65 14.51
C ILE A 249 -20.15 11.55 13.67
N ALA A 250 -19.69 11.06 12.50
CA ALA A 250 -18.83 11.84 11.60
C ALA A 250 -19.47 13.15 11.11
N GLN A 251 -20.81 13.30 11.20
CA GLN A 251 -21.51 14.54 10.88
C GLN A 251 -21.39 15.61 11.97
N THR A 252 -20.83 15.28 13.12
CA THR A 252 -20.66 16.26 14.22
C THR A 252 -19.49 17.19 13.88
N PRO A 253 -19.73 18.51 13.77
CA PRO A 253 -18.66 19.45 13.49
C PRO A 253 -17.75 19.60 14.70
N GLY A 254 -16.46 19.45 14.50
CA GLY A 254 -15.44 19.69 15.52
C GLY A 254 -14.14 20.15 14.88
N TRP A 255 -13.58 21.26 15.29
CA TRP A 255 -12.26 21.77 14.88
C TRP A 255 -11.95 21.69 13.37
N GLY A 256 -12.93 22.01 12.53
CA GLY A 256 -12.79 21.92 11.07
C GLY A 256 -12.98 20.48 10.50
N ALA A 257 -13.31 19.54 11.34
CA ALA A 257 -13.69 18.19 10.98
C ALA A 257 -15.21 18.05 11.06
N GLY A 258 -15.82 17.49 10.06
CA GLY A 258 -17.24 17.20 10.04
C GLY A 258 -17.63 16.70 8.67
N PHE A 259 -18.33 15.58 8.63
CA PHE A 259 -18.90 15.07 7.39
C PHE A 259 -20.22 15.78 7.15
N SER A 260 -20.38 16.44 5.99
CA SER A 260 -21.65 17.02 5.58
C SER A 260 -22.47 16.00 4.80
N ALA A 261 -23.67 15.72 5.25
CA ALA A 261 -24.59 14.84 4.51
C ALA A 261 -25.07 15.44 3.17
N GLY A 262 -24.88 16.74 2.99
CA GLY A 262 -25.04 17.47 1.72
C GLY A 262 -23.69 17.84 1.10
N GLY A 263 -23.72 18.52 -0.03
CA GLY A 263 -22.51 18.95 -0.74
C GLY A 263 -22.02 17.92 -1.77
N THR A 264 -20.76 18.10 -2.22
CA THR A 264 -20.15 17.20 -3.21
C THR A 264 -19.38 16.11 -2.51
N HIS A 265 -19.68 14.87 -2.83
CA HIS A 265 -19.01 13.70 -2.29
C HIS A 265 -18.27 12.94 -3.38
N THR A 266 -17.18 12.26 -3.02
CA THR A 266 -16.59 11.21 -3.83
C THR A 266 -16.96 9.85 -3.23
N ILE A 267 -17.58 9.01 -4.03
CA ILE A 267 -18.01 7.66 -3.60
C ILE A 267 -17.08 6.65 -4.26
N TYR A 268 -16.52 5.76 -3.46
CA TYR A 268 -15.54 4.76 -3.87
C TYR A 268 -16.09 3.36 -3.74
N ASN A 269 -15.46 2.45 -4.48
CA ASN A 269 -15.53 1.01 -4.27
C ASN A 269 -16.82 0.36 -4.76
N ALA A 270 -17.30 0.76 -5.93
CA ALA A 270 -18.28 -0.02 -6.67
C ALA A 270 -17.68 -0.54 -7.99
N PHE A 271 -18.10 -1.73 -8.42
CA PHE A 271 -17.66 -2.29 -9.70
C PHE A 271 -18.01 -1.38 -10.89
N SER A 272 -19.20 -0.78 -10.84
CA SER A 272 -19.72 0.12 -11.88
C SER A 272 -18.95 1.46 -11.98
N PHE A 273 -18.05 1.76 -11.06
CA PHE A 273 -17.23 2.97 -11.05
C PHE A 273 -15.85 2.77 -11.67
N VAL A 274 -15.54 1.54 -12.13
CA VAL A 274 -14.29 1.27 -12.84
C VAL A 274 -14.50 1.57 -14.32
N ASP A 275 -14.31 2.80 -14.71
CA ASP A 275 -14.59 3.29 -16.05
C ASP A 275 -13.39 3.96 -16.76
N GLU A 276 -12.31 4.26 -16.02
CA GLU A 276 -11.09 4.84 -16.53
C GLU A 276 -9.85 3.91 -16.41
N PRO A 277 -8.89 3.99 -17.38
CA PRO A 277 -7.65 3.24 -17.28
C PRO A 277 -6.86 3.56 -15.99
N GLY A 278 -6.43 2.52 -15.31
CA GLY A 278 -5.70 2.63 -14.05
C GLY A 278 -6.56 2.47 -12.81
N GLU A 279 -7.84 2.20 -12.99
CA GLU A 279 -8.76 1.96 -11.88
C GLU A 279 -8.91 0.48 -11.55
N PHE A 280 -9.26 0.20 -10.30
CA PHE A 280 -9.51 -1.15 -9.81
C PHE A 280 -10.75 -1.22 -8.91
N TYR A 281 -11.30 -2.41 -8.80
CA TYR A 281 -12.32 -2.80 -7.83
C TYR A 281 -12.04 -4.21 -7.31
N PHE A 282 -12.19 -4.40 -6.02
CA PHE A 282 -12.10 -5.72 -5.40
C PHE A 282 -13.48 -6.16 -4.90
N ASP A 283 -14.02 -7.21 -5.53
CA ASP A 283 -15.24 -7.86 -5.07
C ASP A 283 -14.90 -8.83 -3.93
N LYS A 284 -15.05 -8.36 -2.68
CA LYS A 284 -14.74 -9.15 -1.49
C LYS A 284 -15.60 -10.40 -1.34
N THR A 285 -16.82 -10.38 -1.88
CA THR A 285 -17.75 -11.52 -1.82
C THR A 285 -17.35 -12.62 -2.80
N LYS A 286 -16.97 -12.24 -4.01
CA LYS A 286 -16.50 -13.17 -5.04
C LYS A 286 -15.02 -13.51 -4.93
N LYS A 287 -14.25 -12.77 -4.11
CA LYS A 287 -12.80 -12.88 -4.02
C LYS A 287 -12.11 -12.64 -5.37
N VAL A 288 -12.57 -11.62 -6.12
CA VAL A 288 -12.06 -11.27 -7.45
C VAL A 288 -11.67 -9.80 -7.48
N LEU A 289 -10.43 -9.57 -7.90
CA LEU A 289 -9.91 -8.24 -8.18
C LEU A 289 -10.09 -7.93 -9.68
N TYR A 290 -10.64 -6.78 -9.98
CA TYR A 290 -10.78 -6.24 -11.33
C TYR A 290 -9.88 -5.03 -11.51
N TYR A 291 -9.27 -4.91 -12.67
CA TYR A 291 -8.39 -3.79 -13.01
C TYR A 291 -8.58 -3.38 -14.47
N TYR A 292 -8.67 -2.07 -14.69
CA TYR A 292 -8.67 -1.48 -16.03
C TYR A 292 -7.23 -1.07 -16.37
N PRO A 293 -6.54 -1.77 -17.30
CA PRO A 293 -5.15 -1.44 -17.67
C PRO A 293 -5.00 -0.02 -18.22
N ARG A 294 -3.87 0.59 -17.91
CA ARG A 294 -3.44 1.86 -18.51
C ARG A 294 -2.95 1.65 -19.92
#